data_58a96b49759b7d2838fa779cbd6f09fe
#
_entry.id   58a96b49759b7d2838fa779cbd6f09fe
#
_cell.length_a   1.000
_cell.length_b   1.000
_cell.length_c   1.000
_cell.angle_alpha   90.00
_cell.angle_beta   90.00
_cell.angle_gamma   90.00
#
_symmetry.space_group_name_H-M   'P 1'
#
loop_
_entity.id
_entity.type
_entity.pdbx_description
1 polymer ?
#
loop_
_entity_poly.entity_id
_entity_poly.type
_entity_poly.pdbx_seq_one_letter_code
_entity_poly.pdbx_strand_id
1 'polypeptide(L)'
;MAGPNPKQVDTLAPIRYLATGIIVFSLVTLFVIWRVDNPRVEKLRAEVIDAILPKFEWVMAPATGLIRITQDFRSYQSLYDQNQELRRELQQMKSWKEAALQLEQENARLLDLNNLQLDPKLTHISSIVLADSGSPFRQSVLVNVGVQDGIQDGWATMDGLGLVGRISGVGSKTARVLLLTDTASIVPATIQPSGQQALVSGDNTIAPTVEFLENADVVRPGDRVETSGSGGIFPPNLLIGRLALDPSGRLRVRLAADYERLEFLRVLRNFGTEPIDNPGNL
;
A
#
# COMPACT_ATOMS: atom_id res chain seq x y z
N MET A 1 59.48 30.46 59.87
CA MET A 1 60.59 30.45 58.89
C MET A 1 60.15 29.59 57.69
N ALA A 2 59.77 30.27 56.63
CA ALA A 2 59.33 29.61 55.37
C ALA A 2 60.49 29.68 54.39
N GLY A 3 60.98 28.51 53.93
CA GLY A 3 62.07 28.41 52.98
C GLY A 3 61.63 28.70 51.57
N PRO A 4 62.47 29.22 50.67
CA PRO A 4 62.05 29.58 49.29
C PRO A 4 61.93 28.35 48.37
N ASN A 5 60.86 28.36 47.61
CA ASN A 5 60.49 27.36 46.59
C ASN A 5 61.50 27.39 45.42
N PRO A 6 62.05 26.27 44.96
CA PRO A 6 62.96 26.26 43.81
C PRO A 6 62.21 26.49 42.54
N LYS A 7 62.63 27.48 41.74
CA LYS A 7 62.17 27.78 40.41
C LYS A 7 62.39 26.56 39.51
N GLN A 8 61.28 25.94 39.02
CA GLN A 8 61.32 24.97 37.94
C GLN A 8 61.88 25.68 36.70
N VAL A 9 63.04 25.29 36.28
CA VAL A 9 63.62 25.73 35.02
C VAL A 9 62.97 24.98 33.93
N ASP A 10 62.06 25.67 33.13
CA ASP A 10 61.40 25.13 31.96
C ASP A 10 62.44 24.81 30.88
N THR A 11 62.95 23.59 30.88
CA THR A 11 63.95 23.09 29.91
C THR A 11 63.38 22.96 28.51
N LEU A 12 62.07 23.12 28.33
CA LEU A 12 61.36 23.05 27.04
C LEU A 12 61.17 24.43 26.35
N ALA A 13 61.48 25.52 27.04
CA ALA A 13 61.35 26.87 26.49
C ALA A 13 62.15 27.09 25.17
N PRO A 14 63.43 26.69 25.09
CA PRO A 14 64.24 26.93 23.87
C PRO A 14 63.69 26.12 22.68
N ILE A 15 63.18 24.93 22.91
CA ILE A 15 62.62 24.07 21.85
C ILE A 15 61.32 24.67 21.30
N ARG A 16 60.50 25.26 22.16
CA ARG A 16 59.26 25.95 21.72
C ARG A 16 59.57 27.20 20.88
N TYR A 17 60.54 27.99 21.24
CA TYR A 17 60.96 29.16 20.45
C TYR A 17 61.58 28.76 19.11
N LEU A 18 62.31 27.65 19.07
CA LEU A 18 62.89 27.13 17.84
C LEU A 18 61.80 26.58 16.91
N ALA A 19 60.81 25.85 17.42
CA ALA A 19 59.66 25.36 16.66
C ALA A 19 58.77 26.50 16.15
N THR A 20 58.49 27.51 16.98
CA THR A 20 57.73 28.70 16.54
C THR A 20 58.50 29.50 15.48
N GLY A 21 59.82 29.63 15.58
CA GLY A 21 60.69 30.28 14.60
C GLY A 21 60.64 29.56 13.24
N ILE A 22 60.70 28.23 13.22
CA ILE A 22 60.59 27.43 11.99
C ILE A 22 59.21 27.59 11.34
N ILE A 23 58.14 27.58 12.15
CA ILE A 23 56.75 27.75 11.63
C ILE A 23 56.60 29.16 11.03
N VAL A 24 57.06 30.20 11.71
CA VAL A 24 56.97 31.57 11.21
C VAL A 24 57.82 31.74 9.96
N PHE A 25 59.03 31.19 9.92
CA PHE A 25 59.88 31.22 8.72
C PHE A 25 59.22 30.49 7.53
N SER A 26 58.61 29.32 7.76
CA SER A 26 57.88 28.59 6.74
C SER A 26 56.67 29.36 6.24
N LEU A 27 55.90 30.03 7.09
CA LEU A 27 54.78 30.87 6.70
C LEU A 27 55.22 32.11 5.91
N VAL A 28 56.32 32.74 6.30
CA VAL A 28 56.87 33.89 5.58
C VAL A 28 57.39 33.49 4.18
N THR A 29 58.09 32.35 4.10
CA THR A 29 58.55 31.83 2.80
C THR A 29 57.36 31.47 1.90
N LEU A 30 56.32 30.84 2.44
CA LEU A 30 55.08 30.53 1.75
C LEU A 30 54.37 31.82 1.23
N PHE A 31 54.33 32.85 2.13
CA PHE A 31 53.72 34.14 1.78
C PHE A 31 54.52 34.89 0.69
N VAL A 32 55.86 34.84 0.75
CA VAL A 32 56.73 35.44 -0.30
C VAL A 32 56.56 34.72 -1.64
N ILE A 33 56.48 33.38 -1.63
CA ILE A 33 56.22 32.58 -2.85
C ILE A 33 54.82 32.89 -3.40
N TRP A 34 53.86 33.15 -2.52
CA TRP A 34 52.50 33.50 -2.93
C TRP A 34 52.41 34.94 -3.51
N ARG A 35 53.28 35.86 -3.03
CA ARG A 35 53.27 37.29 -3.41
C ARG A 35 54.07 37.62 -4.68
N VAL A 36 55.02 36.76 -5.08
CA VAL A 36 55.89 36.98 -6.23
C VAL A 36 55.29 36.34 -7.47
N ASP A 37 54.75 37.19 -8.34
CA ASP A 37 54.18 36.85 -9.62
C ASP A 37 55.28 36.71 -10.69
N ASN A 38 55.93 35.55 -10.78
CA ASN A 38 57.01 35.29 -11.73
C ASN A 38 56.79 33.93 -12.41
N PRO A 39 56.85 33.77 -13.73
CA PRO A 39 56.58 32.55 -14.50
C PRO A 39 57.47 31.34 -14.10
N ARG A 40 58.59 31.59 -13.41
CA ARG A 40 59.41 30.51 -12.85
C ARG A 40 58.86 29.93 -11.54
N VAL A 41 58.13 30.73 -10.77
CA VAL A 41 57.48 30.31 -9.55
C VAL A 41 56.24 29.48 -9.81
N GLU A 42 55.57 29.73 -10.94
CA GLU A 42 54.39 28.97 -11.37
C GLU A 42 54.73 27.52 -11.71
N LYS A 43 55.89 27.26 -12.34
CA LYS A 43 56.41 25.91 -12.57
C LYS A 43 56.73 25.16 -11.28
N LEU A 44 57.37 25.82 -10.33
CA LEU A 44 57.69 25.26 -9.00
C LEU A 44 56.38 25.01 -8.22
N ARG A 45 55.38 25.85 -8.36
CA ARG A 45 54.06 25.69 -7.74
C ARG A 45 53.33 24.47 -8.30
N ALA A 46 53.34 24.26 -9.60
CA ALA A 46 52.77 23.11 -10.27
C ALA A 46 53.48 21.80 -9.85
N GLU A 47 54.83 21.80 -9.82
CA GLU A 47 55.59 20.60 -9.39
C GLU A 47 55.40 20.26 -7.87
N VAL A 48 55.26 21.27 -7.03
CA VAL A 48 54.97 21.05 -5.60
C VAL A 48 53.53 20.53 -5.38
N ILE A 49 52.57 21.05 -6.15
CA ILE A 49 51.19 20.61 -6.12
C ILE A 49 51.08 19.16 -6.64
N ASP A 50 51.72 18.87 -7.78
CA ASP A 50 51.71 17.51 -8.36
C ASP A 50 52.45 16.47 -7.48
N ALA A 51 53.45 16.92 -6.69
CA ALA A 51 54.13 16.02 -5.76
C ALA A 51 53.35 15.76 -4.48
N ILE A 52 52.45 16.67 -4.08
CA ILE A 52 51.68 16.58 -2.80
C ILE A 52 50.30 15.94 -3.07
N LEU A 53 49.65 16.25 -4.20
CA LEU A 53 48.30 15.73 -4.50
C LEU A 53 48.17 14.18 -4.46
N PRO A 54 49.06 13.39 -5.11
CA PRO A 54 48.91 11.93 -5.05
C PRO A 54 49.10 11.32 -3.68
N LYS A 55 49.69 12.03 -2.74
CA LYS A 55 49.85 11.53 -1.35
C LYS A 55 48.69 11.86 -0.43
N PHE A 56 47.81 12.78 -0.82
CA PHE A 56 46.62 13.14 -0.06
C PHE A 56 45.48 12.10 -0.17
N GLU A 57 45.40 11.34 -1.27
CA GLU A 57 44.43 10.26 -1.40
C GLU A 57 44.60 9.19 -0.33
N TRP A 58 45.84 8.91 0.11
CA TRP A 58 46.10 7.96 1.16
C TRP A 58 45.65 8.42 2.56
N VAL A 59 45.63 9.73 2.80
CA VAL A 59 45.19 10.32 4.09
C VAL A 59 43.67 10.32 4.20
N MET A 60 42.95 10.43 3.09
CA MET A 60 41.46 10.42 3.05
C MET A 60 40.86 9.01 2.91
N ALA A 61 41.66 8.03 2.50
CA ALA A 61 41.21 6.65 2.31
C ALA A 61 40.57 6.00 3.58
N PRO A 62 41.11 6.19 4.80
CA PRO A 62 40.50 5.61 6.00
C PRO A 62 39.14 6.25 6.38
N ALA A 63 38.93 7.52 6.05
CA ALA A 63 37.68 8.20 6.41
C ALA A 63 36.48 7.72 5.57
N THR A 64 36.67 7.43 4.31
CA THR A 64 35.63 6.90 3.42
C THR A 64 35.29 5.44 3.71
N GLY A 65 36.26 4.65 4.18
CA GLY A 65 36.03 3.27 4.61
C GLY A 65 35.16 3.16 5.86
N LEU A 66 35.37 4.03 6.84
CA LEU A 66 34.57 4.05 8.07
C LEU A 66 33.13 4.49 7.85
N ILE A 67 32.89 5.42 6.92
CA ILE A 67 31.54 5.86 6.57
C ILE A 67 30.75 4.74 5.86
N ARG A 68 31.40 3.96 4.98
CA ARG A 68 30.77 2.81 4.33
C ARG A 68 30.39 1.72 5.31
N ILE A 69 31.27 1.37 6.25
CA ILE A 69 31.01 0.35 7.28
C ILE A 69 29.81 0.74 8.15
N THR A 70 29.66 2.02 8.50
CA THR A 70 28.52 2.48 9.30
C THR A 70 27.20 2.53 8.50
N GLN A 71 27.26 2.79 7.22
CA GLN A 71 26.08 2.73 6.33
C GLN A 71 25.63 1.27 6.09
N ASP A 72 26.57 0.37 5.84
CA ASP A 72 26.27 -1.05 5.65
C ASP A 72 25.70 -1.67 6.94
N PHE A 73 26.19 -1.27 8.10
CA PHE A 73 25.69 -1.77 9.39
C PHE A 73 24.25 -1.29 9.66
N ARG A 74 23.93 -0.03 9.33
CA ARG A 74 22.55 0.48 9.44
C ARG A 74 21.60 -0.18 8.47
N SER A 75 22.04 -0.42 7.23
CA SER A 75 21.26 -1.19 6.23
C SER A 75 21.01 -2.61 6.69
N TYR A 76 21.99 -3.26 7.32
CA TYR A 76 21.85 -4.62 7.84
C TYR A 76 20.86 -4.68 9.01
N GLN A 77 20.91 -3.71 9.92
CA GLN A 77 19.92 -3.60 10.99
C GLN A 77 18.51 -3.35 10.45
N SER A 78 18.35 -2.42 9.50
CA SER A 78 17.02 -2.16 8.92
C SER A 78 16.44 -3.37 8.19
N LEU A 79 17.27 -4.12 7.47
CA LEU A 79 16.86 -5.38 6.81
C LEU A 79 16.49 -6.47 7.83
N TYR A 80 17.23 -6.55 8.92
CA TYR A 80 16.93 -7.50 10.00
C TYR A 80 15.61 -7.16 10.69
N ASP A 81 15.39 -5.87 11.00
CA ASP A 81 14.15 -5.39 11.62
C ASP A 81 12.95 -5.59 10.69
N GLN A 82 13.09 -5.28 9.39
CA GLN A 82 12.07 -5.55 8.39
C GLN A 82 11.77 -7.05 8.27
N ASN A 83 12.80 -7.91 8.31
CA ASN A 83 12.60 -9.36 8.26
C ASN A 83 11.87 -9.87 9.51
N GLN A 84 12.16 -9.30 10.67
CA GLN A 84 11.44 -9.62 11.90
C GLN A 84 9.99 -9.15 11.85
N GLU A 85 9.75 -7.95 11.34
CA GLU A 85 8.40 -7.40 11.17
C GLU A 85 7.58 -8.25 10.22
N LEU A 86 8.12 -8.55 9.03
CA LEU A 86 7.48 -9.43 8.05
C LEU A 86 7.18 -10.84 8.63
N ARG A 87 8.06 -11.37 9.47
CA ARG A 87 7.80 -12.65 10.17
C ARG A 87 6.64 -12.54 11.17
N ARG A 88 6.54 -11.42 11.89
CA ARG A 88 5.41 -11.17 12.81
C ARG A 88 4.11 -11.02 12.05
N GLU A 89 4.11 -10.26 10.95
CA GLU A 89 2.95 -10.11 10.07
C GLU A 89 2.51 -11.45 9.48
N LEU A 90 3.48 -12.27 9.02
CA LEU A 90 3.21 -13.63 8.53
C LEU A 90 2.61 -14.53 9.61
N GLN A 91 3.10 -14.47 10.84
CA GLN A 91 2.52 -15.22 11.95
C GLN A 91 1.10 -14.74 12.26
N GLN A 92 0.89 -13.44 12.27
CA GLN A 92 -0.43 -12.85 12.50
C GLN A 92 -1.41 -13.24 11.39
N MET A 93 -1.00 -13.17 10.11
CA MET A 93 -1.83 -13.63 9.00
C MET A 93 -2.16 -15.12 9.08
N LYS A 94 -1.19 -15.96 9.50
CA LYS A 94 -1.43 -17.39 9.72
C LYS A 94 -2.48 -17.63 10.81
N SER A 95 -2.37 -16.93 11.95
CA SER A 95 -3.36 -17.06 13.02
C SER A 95 -4.76 -16.59 12.60
N TRP A 96 -4.86 -15.52 11.83
CA TRP A 96 -6.12 -15.08 11.24
C TRP A 96 -6.71 -16.11 10.28
N LYS A 97 -5.86 -16.72 9.44
CA LYS A 97 -6.28 -17.78 8.53
C LYS A 97 -6.80 -19.01 9.27
N GLU A 98 -6.10 -19.42 10.31
CA GLU A 98 -6.55 -20.57 11.14
C GLU A 98 -7.86 -20.26 11.84
N ALA A 99 -8.02 -19.07 12.41
CA ALA A 99 -9.28 -18.63 13.01
C ALA A 99 -10.42 -18.59 11.98
N ALA A 100 -10.17 -18.12 10.77
CA ALA A 100 -11.17 -18.11 9.70
C ALA A 100 -11.59 -19.53 9.30
N LEU A 101 -10.63 -20.44 9.15
CA LEU A 101 -10.93 -21.86 8.84
C LEU A 101 -11.72 -22.53 9.96
N GLN A 102 -11.40 -22.23 11.23
CA GLN A 102 -12.14 -22.75 12.35
C GLN A 102 -13.59 -22.24 12.37
N LEU A 103 -13.79 -20.94 12.16
CA LEU A 103 -15.13 -20.34 12.05
C LEU A 103 -15.91 -20.91 10.86
N GLU A 104 -15.26 -21.17 9.73
CA GLU A 104 -15.87 -21.81 8.55
C GLU A 104 -16.35 -23.23 8.91
N GLN A 105 -15.52 -24.02 9.59
CA GLN A 105 -15.87 -25.37 10.04
C GLN A 105 -17.01 -25.35 11.06
N GLU A 106 -16.99 -24.40 12.00
CA GLU A 106 -18.06 -24.25 12.99
C GLU A 106 -19.38 -23.84 12.33
N ASN A 107 -19.31 -22.90 11.37
CA ASN A 107 -20.47 -22.50 10.58
C ASN A 107 -21.03 -23.68 9.78
N ALA A 108 -20.18 -24.44 9.09
CA ALA A 108 -20.60 -25.64 8.35
C ALA A 108 -21.26 -26.68 9.26
N ARG A 109 -20.72 -26.87 10.48
CA ARG A 109 -21.30 -27.77 11.48
C ARG A 109 -22.66 -27.30 12.00
N LEU A 110 -22.79 -25.97 12.24
CA LEU A 110 -24.07 -25.39 12.68
C LEU A 110 -25.15 -25.49 11.58
N LEU A 111 -24.76 -25.31 10.33
CA LEU A 111 -25.67 -25.47 9.19
C LEU A 111 -26.10 -26.92 9.00
N ASP A 112 -25.19 -27.88 9.16
CA ASP A 112 -25.49 -29.31 9.08
C ASP A 112 -26.45 -29.72 10.22
N LEU A 113 -26.26 -29.21 11.44
CA LEU A 113 -27.15 -29.43 12.59
C LEU A 113 -28.57 -28.87 12.36
N ASN A 114 -28.72 -27.84 11.58
CA ASN A 114 -29.99 -27.21 11.25
C ASN A 114 -30.65 -27.80 9.98
N ASN A 115 -30.09 -28.85 9.37
CA ASN A 115 -30.58 -29.43 8.10
C ASN A 115 -30.71 -28.40 6.96
N LEU A 116 -29.95 -27.30 7.02
CA LEU A 116 -29.89 -26.32 5.96
C LEU A 116 -28.94 -26.83 4.88
N GLN A 117 -29.45 -27.04 3.68
CA GLN A 117 -28.59 -27.29 2.52
C GLN A 117 -27.72 -26.05 2.27
N LEU A 118 -26.41 -26.21 2.39
CA LEU A 118 -25.46 -25.17 2.01
C LEU A 118 -25.60 -24.90 0.54
N ASP A 119 -25.76 -23.62 0.18
CA ASP A 119 -25.57 -23.18 -1.19
C ASP A 119 -24.21 -23.67 -1.71
N PRO A 120 -24.15 -24.29 -2.88
CA PRO A 120 -22.86 -24.74 -3.42
C PRO A 120 -21.90 -23.57 -3.44
N LYS A 121 -20.68 -23.79 -2.99
CA LYS A 121 -19.59 -22.79 -2.97
C LYS A 121 -19.62 -21.99 -4.25
N LEU A 122 -19.78 -20.68 -4.14
CA LEU A 122 -19.83 -19.77 -5.28
C LEU A 122 -18.66 -20.06 -6.22
N THR A 123 -18.92 -20.77 -7.31
CA THR A 123 -17.91 -20.99 -8.32
C THR A 123 -17.67 -19.67 -9.05
N HIS A 124 -16.44 -19.40 -9.41
CA HIS A 124 -16.10 -18.17 -10.13
C HIS A 124 -15.31 -18.46 -11.38
N ILE A 125 -15.39 -17.55 -12.33
CA ILE A 125 -14.56 -17.51 -13.53
C ILE A 125 -13.60 -16.34 -13.37
N SER A 126 -12.29 -16.64 -13.42
CA SER A 126 -11.27 -15.60 -13.37
C SER A 126 -11.16 -14.89 -14.71
N SER A 127 -11.05 -13.59 -14.68
CA SER A 127 -10.94 -12.75 -15.89
C SER A 127 -9.89 -11.65 -15.69
N ILE A 128 -9.40 -11.12 -16.80
CA ILE A 128 -8.45 -10.03 -16.88
C ILE A 128 -9.18 -8.82 -17.45
N VAL A 129 -8.95 -7.65 -16.85
CA VAL A 129 -9.44 -6.39 -17.37
C VAL A 129 -8.64 -6.01 -18.61
N LEU A 130 -9.32 -5.82 -19.74
CA LEU A 130 -8.71 -5.47 -21.02
C LEU A 130 -8.63 -3.94 -21.23
N ALA A 131 -9.68 -3.24 -20.82
CA ALA A 131 -9.80 -1.80 -20.96
C ALA A 131 -10.83 -1.23 -19.99
N ASP A 132 -10.62 0.03 -19.61
CA ASP A 132 -11.61 0.87 -18.97
C ASP A 132 -12.43 1.60 -20.05
N SER A 133 -13.70 1.90 -19.76
CA SER A 133 -14.59 2.62 -20.68
C SER A 133 -14.08 4.02 -21.03
N GLY A 134 -13.26 4.64 -20.16
CA GLY A 134 -12.74 6.00 -20.31
C GLY A 134 -13.84 7.06 -20.43
N SER A 135 -15.10 6.72 -20.18
CA SER A 135 -16.25 7.61 -20.30
C SER A 135 -16.59 8.24 -18.96
N PRO A 136 -16.72 9.56 -18.88
CA PRO A 136 -17.16 10.22 -17.65
C PRO A 136 -18.61 9.95 -17.28
N PHE A 137 -19.41 9.42 -18.23
CA PHE A 137 -20.84 9.16 -18.03
C PHE A 137 -21.17 7.71 -17.75
N ARG A 138 -20.24 6.80 -18.01
CA ARG A 138 -20.44 5.36 -17.82
C ARG A 138 -19.16 4.74 -17.28
N GLN A 139 -19.22 4.30 -16.05
CA GLN A 139 -18.08 3.65 -15.42
C GLN A 139 -18.20 2.14 -15.58
N SER A 140 -17.45 1.60 -16.53
CA SER A 140 -17.45 0.16 -16.83
C SER A 140 -16.07 -0.28 -17.30
N VAL A 141 -15.74 -1.55 -17.08
CA VAL A 141 -14.54 -2.18 -17.58
C VAL A 141 -14.88 -3.35 -18.50
N LEU A 142 -14.02 -3.61 -19.48
CA LEU A 142 -14.12 -4.75 -20.39
C LEU A 142 -13.22 -5.88 -19.88
N VAL A 143 -13.75 -7.10 -19.83
CA VAL A 143 -13.02 -8.30 -19.41
C VAL A 143 -12.89 -9.31 -20.53
N ASN A 144 -11.88 -10.18 -20.47
CA ASN A 144 -11.51 -11.18 -21.48
C ASN A 144 -12.32 -12.49 -21.41
N VAL A 145 -13.53 -12.47 -20.86
CA VAL A 145 -14.42 -13.62 -20.75
C VAL A 145 -15.80 -13.26 -21.28
N GLY A 146 -16.48 -14.24 -21.92
CA GLY A 146 -17.77 -14.00 -22.59
C GLY A 146 -18.69 -15.21 -22.57
N VAL A 147 -19.62 -15.26 -23.55
CA VAL A 147 -20.57 -16.39 -23.72
C VAL A 147 -19.81 -17.72 -23.84
N GLN A 148 -18.66 -17.75 -24.54
CA GLN A 148 -17.86 -18.98 -24.70
C GLN A 148 -17.36 -19.54 -23.38
N ASP A 149 -17.17 -18.69 -22.39
CA ASP A 149 -16.74 -19.06 -21.03
C ASP A 149 -17.92 -19.32 -20.09
N GLY A 150 -19.14 -19.25 -20.60
CA GLY A 150 -20.36 -19.45 -19.85
C GLY A 150 -20.81 -18.26 -19.02
N ILE A 151 -20.32 -17.05 -19.32
CA ILE A 151 -20.72 -15.82 -18.64
C ILE A 151 -22.16 -15.45 -19.03
N GLN A 152 -22.88 -15.00 -18.01
CA GLN A 152 -24.26 -14.49 -18.19
C GLN A 152 -24.37 -13.04 -17.71
N ASP A 153 -25.32 -12.33 -18.29
CA ASP A 153 -25.62 -10.95 -17.86
C ASP A 153 -26.14 -10.93 -16.42
N GLY A 154 -25.83 -9.88 -15.69
CA GLY A 154 -26.22 -9.71 -14.29
C GLY A 154 -25.31 -10.38 -13.25
N TRP A 155 -24.39 -11.26 -13.64
CA TRP A 155 -23.52 -11.92 -12.69
C TRP A 155 -22.60 -10.91 -11.96
N ALA A 156 -22.44 -11.11 -10.64
CA ALA A 156 -21.58 -10.27 -9.80
C ALA A 156 -20.11 -10.47 -10.14
N THR A 157 -19.34 -9.39 -10.04
CA THR A 157 -17.89 -9.42 -10.23
C THR A 157 -17.19 -8.86 -9.01
N MET A 158 -16.11 -9.52 -8.58
CA MET A 158 -15.29 -9.15 -7.42
C MET A 158 -13.81 -9.05 -7.82
N ASP A 159 -13.07 -8.26 -7.08
CA ASP A 159 -11.61 -8.38 -7.00
C ASP A 159 -11.21 -9.28 -5.81
N GLY A 160 -9.95 -9.18 -5.35
CA GLY A 160 -9.48 -9.91 -4.15
C GLY A 160 -10.03 -9.34 -2.83
N LEU A 161 -10.60 -8.14 -2.81
CA LEU A 161 -10.96 -7.37 -1.63
C LEU A 161 -12.46 -7.18 -1.46
N GLY A 162 -13.22 -7.03 -2.55
CA GLY A 162 -14.64 -6.75 -2.46
C GLY A 162 -15.39 -6.79 -3.80
N LEU A 163 -16.66 -6.42 -3.75
CA LEU A 163 -17.54 -6.33 -4.91
C LEU A 163 -17.10 -5.16 -5.80
N VAL A 164 -16.92 -5.42 -7.08
CA VAL A 164 -16.55 -4.42 -8.10
C VAL A 164 -17.77 -3.94 -8.88
N GLY A 165 -18.69 -4.86 -9.20
CA GLY A 165 -19.85 -4.53 -9.99
C GLY A 165 -20.57 -5.78 -10.50
N ARG A 166 -21.26 -5.65 -11.64
CA ARG A 166 -21.96 -6.75 -12.29
C ARG A 166 -21.72 -6.76 -13.79
N ILE A 167 -21.86 -7.92 -14.39
CA ILE A 167 -21.86 -8.05 -15.85
C ILE A 167 -23.05 -7.27 -16.42
N SER A 168 -22.79 -6.43 -17.41
CA SER A 168 -23.80 -5.64 -18.14
C SER A 168 -23.43 -5.61 -19.62
N GLY A 169 -23.83 -6.66 -20.31
CA GLY A 169 -23.54 -6.91 -21.70
C GLY A 169 -22.42 -7.95 -21.89
N VAL A 170 -22.77 -9.03 -22.58
CA VAL A 170 -21.91 -10.17 -22.84
C VAL A 170 -21.72 -10.35 -24.35
N GLY A 171 -20.45 -10.28 -24.76
CA GLY A 171 -20.02 -10.64 -26.13
C GLY A 171 -19.58 -12.10 -26.20
N SER A 172 -19.12 -12.54 -27.38
CA SER A 172 -18.67 -13.93 -27.57
C SER A 172 -17.44 -14.30 -26.72
N LYS A 173 -16.48 -13.40 -26.62
CA LYS A 173 -15.20 -13.60 -25.89
C LYS A 173 -14.90 -12.51 -24.86
N THR A 174 -15.75 -11.52 -24.75
CA THR A 174 -15.58 -10.40 -23.82
C THR A 174 -16.90 -10.09 -23.14
N ALA A 175 -16.83 -9.52 -21.94
CA ALA A 175 -18.01 -9.01 -21.25
C ALA A 175 -17.70 -7.62 -20.66
N ARG A 176 -18.74 -6.83 -20.48
CA ARG A 176 -18.64 -5.53 -19.81
C ARG A 176 -19.10 -5.67 -18.39
N VAL A 177 -18.31 -5.14 -17.47
CA VAL A 177 -18.63 -5.02 -16.04
C VAL A 177 -19.05 -3.58 -15.77
N LEU A 178 -20.28 -3.38 -15.32
CA LEU A 178 -20.78 -2.11 -14.80
C LEU A 178 -20.28 -1.96 -13.37
N LEU A 179 -19.52 -0.89 -13.08
CA LEU A 179 -18.92 -0.65 -11.79
C LEU A 179 -19.95 -0.16 -10.76
N LEU A 180 -19.70 -0.37 -9.47
CA LEU A 180 -20.57 0.13 -8.40
C LEU A 180 -20.63 1.67 -8.33
N THR A 181 -19.64 2.33 -8.90
CA THR A 181 -19.55 3.78 -8.97
C THR A 181 -20.43 4.39 -10.07
N ASP A 182 -20.87 3.59 -11.04
CA ASP A 182 -21.72 4.05 -12.14
C ASP A 182 -23.13 4.44 -11.66
N THR A 183 -23.70 5.51 -12.23
CA THR A 183 -25.04 6.01 -11.88
C THR A 183 -26.18 5.02 -12.18
N ALA A 184 -25.96 4.05 -13.07
CA ALA A 184 -26.91 2.97 -13.33
C ALA A 184 -26.73 1.77 -12.38
N SER A 185 -25.80 1.84 -11.45
CA SER A 185 -25.54 0.78 -10.46
C SER A 185 -26.30 1.05 -9.18
N ILE A 186 -27.23 0.15 -8.86
CA ILE A 186 -27.98 0.14 -7.59
C ILE A 186 -27.85 -1.26 -7.01
N VAL A 187 -27.34 -1.37 -5.78
CA VAL A 187 -27.08 -2.63 -5.10
C VAL A 187 -27.82 -2.68 -3.77
N PRO A 188 -28.74 -3.65 -3.59
CA PRO A 188 -29.35 -3.89 -2.29
C PRO A 188 -28.30 -4.39 -1.30
N ALA A 189 -28.18 -3.72 -0.16
CA ALA A 189 -27.17 -3.95 0.83
C ALA A 189 -27.74 -4.14 2.24
N THR A 190 -26.97 -4.81 3.09
CA THR A 190 -27.18 -4.93 4.53
C THR A 190 -25.99 -4.34 5.26
N ILE A 191 -26.25 -3.53 6.26
CA ILE A 191 -25.20 -2.89 7.08
C ILE A 191 -25.03 -3.69 8.36
N GLN A 192 -23.81 -4.17 8.60
CA GLN A 192 -23.46 -4.95 9.79
C GLN A 192 -22.73 -4.06 10.82
N PRO A 193 -23.00 -4.19 12.14
CA PRO A 193 -23.77 -5.26 12.80
C PRO A 193 -25.28 -4.96 12.95
N SER A 194 -25.77 -3.79 12.53
CA SER A 194 -27.14 -3.35 12.79
C SER A 194 -28.22 -4.18 12.05
N GLY A 195 -27.84 -4.88 10.95
CA GLY A 195 -28.78 -5.60 10.09
C GLY A 195 -29.67 -4.68 9.24
N GLN A 196 -29.43 -3.35 9.23
CA GLN A 196 -30.23 -2.40 8.48
C GLN A 196 -30.07 -2.62 6.98
N GLN A 197 -31.19 -2.60 6.27
CA GLN A 197 -31.20 -2.65 4.80
C GLN A 197 -31.04 -1.24 4.23
N ALA A 198 -30.35 -1.17 3.10
CA ALA A 198 -30.11 0.05 2.38
C ALA A 198 -29.89 -0.24 0.89
N LEU A 199 -29.93 0.79 0.06
CA LEU A 199 -29.48 0.74 -1.33
C LEU A 199 -28.16 1.49 -1.46
N VAL A 200 -27.16 0.86 -2.07
CA VAL A 200 -25.91 1.51 -2.45
C VAL A 200 -26.05 1.93 -3.90
N SER A 201 -26.06 3.24 -4.13
CA SER A 201 -26.27 3.85 -5.46
C SER A 201 -25.00 4.55 -5.93
N GLY A 202 -24.54 4.21 -7.14
CA GLY A 202 -23.43 4.91 -7.78
C GLY A 202 -23.82 6.33 -8.19
N ASP A 203 -22.88 7.24 -8.09
CA ASP A 203 -23.07 8.67 -8.47
C ASP A 203 -21.86 9.22 -9.25
N ASN A 204 -21.11 8.35 -9.92
CA ASN A 204 -19.85 8.64 -10.61
C ASN A 204 -18.72 9.13 -9.70
N THR A 205 -18.85 8.99 -8.38
CA THR A 205 -17.77 9.22 -7.43
C THR A 205 -17.16 7.90 -6.95
N ILE A 206 -15.98 7.96 -6.35
CA ILE A 206 -15.28 6.79 -5.78
C ILE A 206 -15.98 6.22 -4.53
N ALA A 207 -16.96 6.91 -3.99
CA ALA A 207 -17.70 6.54 -2.78
C ALA A 207 -19.20 6.64 -3.04
N PRO A 208 -19.87 5.56 -3.50
CA PRO A 208 -21.31 5.52 -3.75
C PRO A 208 -22.13 5.98 -2.54
N THR A 209 -23.32 6.51 -2.81
CA THR A 209 -24.26 6.97 -1.78
C THR A 209 -25.02 5.80 -1.15
N VAL A 210 -25.45 5.99 0.10
CA VAL A 210 -26.35 5.08 0.81
C VAL A 210 -27.72 5.72 0.86
N GLU A 211 -28.71 5.05 0.32
CA GLU A 211 -30.09 5.51 0.23
C GLU A 211 -31.07 4.53 0.89
N PHE A 212 -32.28 4.97 1.18
CA PHE A 212 -33.37 4.16 1.74
C PHE A 212 -33.01 3.46 3.05
N LEU A 213 -32.24 4.12 3.91
CA LEU A 213 -31.92 3.65 5.24
C LEU A 213 -33.09 4.00 6.19
N GLU A 214 -33.74 2.97 6.77
CA GLU A 214 -34.90 3.19 7.65
C GLU A 214 -34.55 3.95 8.93
N ASN A 215 -33.41 3.58 9.53
CA ASN A 215 -32.98 4.20 10.78
C ASN A 215 -31.48 4.51 10.74
N ALA A 216 -31.15 5.77 10.47
CA ALA A 216 -29.77 6.23 10.38
C ALA A 216 -29.05 6.28 11.74
N ASP A 217 -29.79 6.34 12.86
CA ASP A 217 -29.21 6.49 14.21
C ASP A 217 -28.52 5.22 14.71
N VAL A 218 -28.87 4.05 14.15
CA VAL A 218 -28.30 2.76 14.57
C VAL A 218 -27.05 2.37 13.76
N VAL A 219 -26.72 3.10 12.70
CA VAL A 219 -25.54 2.82 11.88
C VAL A 219 -24.42 3.82 12.20
N ARG A 220 -23.19 3.37 12.07
CA ARG A 220 -22.00 4.17 12.41
C ARG A 220 -20.98 4.17 11.27
N PRO A 221 -20.21 5.24 11.09
CA PRO A 221 -19.05 5.22 10.22
C PRO A 221 -18.10 4.09 10.63
N GLY A 222 -17.64 3.32 9.64
CA GLY A 222 -16.83 2.12 9.84
C GLY A 222 -17.63 0.81 9.78
N ASP A 223 -18.96 0.85 9.89
CA ASP A 223 -19.80 -0.33 9.76
C ASP A 223 -19.63 -1.00 8.39
N ARG A 224 -19.71 -2.32 8.38
CA ARG A 224 -19.50 -3.13 7.20
C ARG A 224 -20.76 -3.15 6.34
N VAL A 225 -20.60 -2.95 5.04
CA VAL A 225 -21.69 -2.96 4.05
C VAL A 225 -21.50 -4.16 3.14
N GLU A 226 -22.52 -5.02 3.09
CA GLU A 226 -22.53 -6.26 2.29
C GLU A 226 -23.79 -6.33 1.44
N THR A 227 -23.76 -7.13 0.38
CA THR A 227 -24.97 -7.38 -0.42
C THR A 227 -26.00 -8.12 0.41
N SER A 228 -27.28 -7.75 0.26
CA SER A 228 -28.39 -8.40 0.98
C SER A 228 -28.89 -9.68 0.31
N GLY A 229 -28.57 -9.91 -0.97
CA GLY A 229 -29.17 -10.98 -1.77
C GLY A 229 -30.55 -10.66 -2.31
N SER A 230 -31.14 -9.54 -1.93
CA SER A 230 -32.48 -9.12 -2.41
C SER A 230 -32.45 -8.87 -3.92
N GLY A 231 -33.52 -9.28 -4.60
CA GLY A 231 -33.65 -9.15 -6.06
C GLY A 231 -32.89 -10.20 -6.89
N GLY A 232 -32.16 -11.12 -6.25
CA GLY A 232 -31.52 -12.28 -6.91
C GLY A 232 -30.38 -11.97 -7.87
N ILE A 233 -29.99 -10.70 -8.03
CA ILE A 233 -28.90 -10.28 -8.92
C ILE A 233 -27.53 -10.53 -8.25
N PHE A 234 -27.41 -10.14 -7.00
CA PHE A 234 -26.19 -10.32 -6.22
C PHE A 234 -26.38 -11.43 -5.20
N PRO A 235 -25.45 -12.40 -5.09
CA PRO A 235 -25.42 -13.29 -3.95
C PRO A 235 -25.33 -12.49 -2.64
N PRO A 236 -25.91 -12.96 -1.54
CA PRO A 236 -25.81 -12.29 -0.24
C PRO A 236 -24.39 -12.35 0.34
N ASN A 237 -24.10 -11.44 1.27
CA ASN A 237 -22.86 -11.40 2.07
C ASN A 237 -21.58 -11.11 1.25
N LEU A 238 -21.69 -10.51 0.06
CA LEU A 238 -20.51 -10.01 -0.64
C LEU A 238 -20.12 -8.64 -0.08
N LEU A 239 -18.87 -8.49 0.30
CA LEU A 239 -18.36 -7.22 0.85
C LEU A 239 -18.39 -6.13 -0.21
N ILE A 240 -19.13 -5.05 0.05
CA ILE A 240 -19.14 -3.83 -0.76
C ILE A 240 -18.07 -2.86 -0.22
N GLY A 241 -18.06 -2.62 1.08
CA GLY A 241 -17.15 -1.68 1.72
C GLY A 241 -17.50 -1.37 3.16
N ARG A 242 -17.18 -0.15 3.57
CA ARG A 242 -17.49 0.37 4.90
C ARG A 242 -18.17 1.72 4.82
N LEU A 243 -19.10 1.97 5.73
CA LEU A 243 -19.74 3.27 5.86
C LEU A 243 -18.72 4.37 6.16
N ALA A 244 -18.89 5.51 5.53
CA ALA A 244 -18.13 6.72 5.78
C ALA A 244 -19.08 7.93 5.73
N LEU A 245 -18.68 9.03 6.35
CA LEU A 245 -19.37 10.32 6.20
C LEU A 245 -18.61 11.18 5.19
N ASP A 246 -19.31 11.79 4.28
CA ASP A 246 -18.73 12.82 3.44
C ASP A 246 -18.62 14.16 4.23
N PRO A 247 -17.90 15.18 3.73
CA PRO A 247 -17.79 16.47 4.38
C PRO A 247 -19.14 17.19 4.61
N SER A 248 -20.19 16.79 3.91
CA SER A 248 -21.56 17.32 4.08
C SER A 248 -22.37 16.54 5.11
N GLY A 249 -21.79 15.51 5.74
CA GLY A 249 -22.45 14.68 6.74
C GLY A 249 -23.35 13.57 6.16
N ARG A 250 -23.31 13.33 4.84
CA ARG A 250 -24.08 12.24 4.21
C ARG A 250 -23.35 10.92 4.29
N LEU A 251 -24.11 9.83 4.44
CA LEU A 251 -23.57 8.49 4.45
C LEU A 251 -23.16 8.05 3.04
N ARG A 252 -21.95 7.55 2.93
CA ARG A 252 -21.36 6.97 1.71
C ARG A 252 -20.69 5.66 2.02
N VAL A 253 -20.41 4.87 1.00
CA VAL A 253 -19.65 3.64 1.13
C VAL A 253 -18.25 3.84 0.59
N ARG A 254 -17.25 3.73 1.45
CA ARG A 254 -15.87 3.55 1.01
C ARG A 254 -15.71 2.11 0.53
N LEU A 255 -15.58 1.92 -0.76
CA LEU A 255 -15.49 0.62 -1.40
C LEU A 255 -14.28 -0.16 -0.90
N ALA A 256 -14.43 -1.49 -0.78
CA ALA A 256 -13.35 -2.38 -0.37
C ALA A 256 -12.44 -2.74 -1.55
N ALA A 257 -13.01 -2.84 -2.76
CA ALA A 257 -12.29 -3.13 -3.99
C ALA A 257 -11.38 -1.95 -4.38
N ASP A 258 -10.24 -2.25 -4.99
CA ASP A 258 -9.27 -1.23 -5.47
C ASP A 258 -9.59 -0.81 -6.91
N TYR A 259 -10.41 0.22 -7.06
CA TYR A 259 -10.85 0.73 -8.37
C TYR A 259 -9.74 1.43 -9.17
N GLU A 260 -8.62 1.75 -8.55
CA GLU A 260 -7.47 2.36 -9.24
C GLU A 260 -6.61 1.30 -9.94
N ARG A 261 -6.71 0.02 -9.51
CA ARG A 261 -5.87 -1.09 -9.99
C ARG A 261 -6.67 -2.35 -10.28
N LEU A 262 -7.74 -2.23 -11.05
CA LEU A 262 -8.54 -3.37 -11.48
C LEU A 262 -7.82 -4.13 -12.60
N GLU A 263 -7.04 -5.17 -12.26
CA GLU A 263 -6.35 -6.02 -13.22
C GLU A 263 -7.03 -7.38 -13.37
N PHE A 264 -7.40 -8.01 -12.25
CA PHE A 264 -8.01 -9.34 -12.21
C PHE A 264 -9.37 -9.29 -11.52
N LEU A 265 -10.37 -9.84 -12.18
CA LEU A 265 -11.72 -9.94 -11.63
C LEU A 265 -12.18 -11.40 -11.61
N ARG A 266 -13.00 -11.72 -10.61
CA ARG A 266 -13.69 -12.99 -10.47
C ARG A 266 -15.16 -12.76 -10.74
N VAL A 267 -15.68 -13.39 -11.80
CA VAL A 267 -17.10 -13.38 -12.09
C VAL A 267 -17.75 -14.53 -11.35
N LEU A 268 -18.64 -14.22 -10.41
CA LEU A 268 -19.33 -15.21 -9.59
C LEU A 268 -20.47 -15.83 -10.40
N ARG A 269 -20.51 -17.15 -10.47
CA ARG A 269 -21.67 -17.86 -11.06
C ARG A 269 -22.83 -17.75 -10.07
N ASN A 270 -23.84 -17.01 -10.47
CA ASN A 270 -25.11 -17.00 -9.76
C ASN A 270 -26.02 -18.04 -10.43
N PHE A 271 -26.16 -19.20 -9.81
CA PHE A 271 -27.24 -20.11 -10.14
C PHE A 271 -28.47 -19.51 -9.47
N GLY A 272 -29.21 -18.67 -10.22
CA GLY A 272 -30.47 -18.11 -9.74
C GLY A 272 -31.28 -19.21 -9.09
N THR A 273 -31.85 -18.93 -7.93
CA THR A 273 -32.85 -19.82 -7.33
C THR A 273 -33.90 -20.10 -8.43
N GLU A 274 -34.02 -21.36 -8.87
CA GLU A 274 -35.07 -21.72 -9.83
C GLU A 274 -36.37 -21.10 -9.34
N PRO A 275 -37.14 -20.43 -10.23
CA PRO A 275 -38.43 -19.92 -9.80
C PRO A 275 -39.21 -21.12 -9.28
N ILE A 276 -39.65 -21.01 -8.00
CA ILE A 276 -40.52 -22.02 -7.40
C ILE A 276 -41.69 -22.14 -8.33
N ASP A 277 -41.73 -23.22 -9.11
CA ASP A 277 -42.84 -23.55 -9.97
C ASP A 277 -44.11 -23.50 -9.13
N ASN A 278 -45.03 -22.68 -9.56
CA ASN A 278 -46.26 -22.33 -8.86
C ASN A 278 -46.99 -23.62 -8.41
N PRO A 279 -47.21 -23.88 -7.09
CA PRO A 279 -47.86 -25.07 -6.62
C PRO A 279 -49.39 -25.08 -6.88
N GLY A 280 -49.82 -24.43 -7.92
CA GLY A 280 -51.23 -24.18 -8.27
C GLY A 280 -51.85 -25.07 -9.35
N ASN A 281 -51.21 -26.19 -9.75
CA ASN A 281 -51.85 -27.18 -10.64
C ASN A 281 -51.78 -28.58 -9.96
N LEU A 282 -52.62 -28.78 -8.99
CA LEU A 282 -53.18 -30.10 -8.62
C LEU A 282 -54.69 -30.05 -8.73
#